data_295ded2840ed4ae739aaa81b03909a3a
#
_entry.id   295ded2840ed4ae739aaa81b03909a3a
#
_cell.length_a   1.000
_cell.length_b   1.000
_cell.length_c   1.000
_cell.angle_alpha   90.00
_cell.angle_beta   90.00
_cell.angle_gamma   90.00
#
_symmetry.space_group_name_H-M   'P 1'
#
loop_
_entity.id
_entity.type
_entity.pdbx_description
1 polymer ?
#
loop_
_entity_poly.entity_id
_entity_poly.type
_entity_poly.pdbx_seq_one_letter_code
_entity_poly.pdbx_strand_id
1 'polypeptide(L)'
;YPTTVPGCQTTLRNLPVTGTYLVEVLPSGYQTMSFRLTLSASVTTTLAAGTPYTATLAYPGQSAVLSFAATAGQTRALNIDTLNLTPANSPLEIQIFDPTDTLIDGASTAIPVTFNLRNLIAGTYRVVIAPSNAATGSFRARLVAGLTGTLSANGTKVTKVTTVPGQGGYFTFAGTAGQDRGLGITNIVTTPTAVNYVNLRVFRPDGGMLDSVLCYTSTLPGCALALRNLPLTG
;
A
#
# COMPACT_ATOMS: atom_id res chain seq x y z
N TYR A 1 -16.65 -22.23 17.09
CA TYR A 1 -16.57 -21.24 15.99
C TYR A 1 -17.85 -20.42 16.03
N PRO A 2 -17.78 -19.09 15.90
CA PRO A 2 -18.99 -18.27 15.95
C PRO A 2 -19.93 -18.62 14.80
N THR A 3 -21.16 -18.84 15.12
CA THR A 3 -22.26 -19.19 14.21
C THR A 3 -22.67 -18.06 13.24
N THR A 4 -21.90 -16.98 13.18
CA THR A 4 -22.23 -15.73 12.49
C THR A 4 -21.47 -15.45 11.21
N VAL A 5 -20.50 -16.29 10.82
CA VAL A 5 -19.79 -16.11 9.53
C VAL A 5 -20.53 -16.91 8.46
N PRO A 6 -21.17 -16.26 7.48
CA PRO A 6 -22.01 -16.93 6.47
C PRO A 6 -21.21 -17.80 5.48
N GLY A 7 -19.91 -17.94 5.66
CA GLY A 7 -19.04 -18.76 4.82
C GLY A 7 -17.56 -18.55 5.10
N CYS A 8 -16.74 -19.38 4.50
CA CYS A 8 -15.29 -19.26 4.48
C CYS A 8 -14.79 -19.26 3.03
N GLN A 9 -13.57 -18.79 2.82
CA GLN A 9 -12.94 -18.78 1.52
C GLN A 9 -11.45 -19.09 1.62
N THR A 10 -10.89 -19.59 0.55
CA THR A 10 -9.46 -19.70 0.35
C THR A 10 -9.09 -19.25 -1.05
N THR A 11 -7.92 -18.64 -1.20
CA THR A 11 -7.37 -18.25 -2.49
C THR A 11 -6.30 -19.26 -2.89
N LEU A 12 -6.57 -20.02 -3.95
CA LEU A 12 -5.61 -20.96 -4.53
C LEU A 12 -4.66 -20.19 -5.43
N ARG A 13 -3.40 -20.07 -5.02
CA ARG A 13 -2.38 -19.31 -5.74
C ARG A 13 -1.36 -20.25 -6.36
N ASN A 14 -0.89 -19.92 -7.57
CA ASN A 14 0.21 -20.60 -8.23
C ASN A 14 0.02 -22.13 -8.15
N LEU A 15 -1.09 -22.63 -8.72
CA LEU A 15 -1.33 -24.07 -8.75
C LEU A 15 -0.08 -24.79 -9.30
N PRO A 16 0.52 -25.72 -8.53
CA PRO A 16 1.88 -26.21 -8.82
C PRO A 16 1.96 -27.11 -10.04
N VAL A 17 0.84 -27.73 -10.43
CA VAL A 17 0.78 -28.65 -11.58
C VAL A 17 -0.50 -28.42 -12.37
N THR A 18 -0.45 -28.71 -13.66
CA THR A 18 -1.65 -28.78 -14.49
C THR A 18 -2.33 -30.12 -14.27
N GLY A 19 -3.62 -30.12 -13.98
CA GLY A 19 -4.38 -31.35 -13.76
C GLY A 19 -5.72 -31.12 -13.08
N THR A 20 -6.37 -32.19 -12.70
CA THR A 20 -7.63 -32.16 -11.95
C THR A 20 -7.32 -32.13 -10.45
N TYR A 21 -7.86 -31.12 -9.77
CA TYR A 21 -7.76 -30.96 -8.32
C TYR A 21 -9.04 -31.44 -7.65
N LEU A 22 -8.91 -32.10 -6.51
CA LEU A 22 -10.02 -32.55 -5.69
C LEU A 22 -10.27 -31.52 -4.57
N VAL A 23 -11.52 -31.18 -4.35
CA VAL A 23 -11.97 -30.41 -3.18
C VAL A 23 -12.76 -31.34 -2.28
N GLU A 24 -12.32 -31.47 -1.04
CA GLU A 24 -13.01 -32.25 -0.01
C GLU A 24 -13.67 -31.32 1.00
N VAL A 25 -14.92 -31.58 1.36
CA VAL A 25 -15.68 -30.81 2.35
C VAL A 25 -16.24 -31.77 3.39
N LEU A 26 -15.76 -31.63 4.63
CA LEU A 26 -16.13 -32.53 5.73
C LEU A 26 -16.80 -31.75 6.87
N PRO A 27 -17.87 -32.25 7.44
CA PRO A 27 -18.44 -31.69 8.67
C PRO A 27 -17.52 -32.00 9.87
N SER A 28 -17.55 -31.14 10.88
CA SER A 28 -16.90 -31.42 12.15
C SER A 28 -17.74 -32.40 12.98
N GLY A 29 -17.22 -33.59 13.23
CA GLY A 29 -17.91 -34.61 14.00
C GLY A 29 -19.06 -35.30 13.28
N TYR A 30 -20.02 -35.87 14.05
CA TYR A 30 -21.13 -36.67 13.53
C TYR A 30 -22.33 -35.78 13.17
N GLN A 31 -22.18 -34.95 12.11
CA GLN A 31 -23.19 -33.96 11.71
C GLN A 31 -23.56 -34.09 10.23
N THR A 32 -24.80 -33.76 9.90
CA THR A 32 -25.22 -33.49 8.52
C THR A 32 -24.97 -32.03 8.20
N MET A 33 -24.67 -31.72 6.93
CA MET A 33 -24.46 -30.35 6.49
C MET A 33 -25.14 -30.07 5.16
N SER A 34 -25.45 -28.80 4.93
CA SER A 34 -25.82 -28.27 3.62
C SER A 34 -24.91 -27.08 3.33
N PHE A 35 -24.35 -27.01 2.14
CA PHE A 35 -23.42 -25.95 1.75
C PHE A 35 -23.55 -25.62 0.27
N ARG A 36 -23.01 -24.45 -0.10
CA ARG A 36 -22.80 -24.05 -1.48
C ARG A 36 -21.30 -23.82 -1.70
N LEU A 37 -20.74 -24.48 -2.68
CA LEU A 37 -19.34 -24.33 -3.08
C LEU A 37 -19.26 -23.54 -4.38
N THR A 38 -18.37 -22.54 -4.44
CA THR A 38 -18.12 -21.72 -5.63
C THR A 38 -16.64 -21.72 -5.94
N LEU A 39 -16.28 -22.02 -7.18
CA LEU A 39 -14.94 -21.85 -7.72
C LEU A 39 -14.98 -20.71 -8.76
N SER A 40 -14.05 -19.76 -8.64
CA SER A 40 -13.98 -18.62 -9.55
C SER A 40 -12.54 -18.32 -9.98
N ALA A 41 -12.37 -17.83 -11.19
CA ALA A 41 -11.10 -17.29 -11.63
C ALA A 41 -10.87 -15.91 -11.00
N SER A 42 -9.60 -15.56 -10.72
CA SER A 42 -9.23 -14.22 -10.28
C SER A 42 -9.47 -13.19 -11.39
N VAL A 43 -9.88 -12.00 -10.99
CA VAL A 43 -9.88 -10.81 -11.86
C VAL A 43 -8.44 -10.38 -12.06
N THR A 44 -7.96 -10.28 -13.30
CA THR A 44 -6.57 -9.92 -13.59
C THR A 44 -6.49 -8.66 -14.43
N THR A 45 -5.53 -7.76 -14.13
CA THR A 45 -5.21 -6.60 -14.96
C THR A 45 -3.82 -6.07 -14.69
N THR A 46 -3.29 -5.29 -15.63
CA THR A 46 -2.08 -4.49 -15.44
C THR A 46 -2.49 -3.03 -15.19
N LEU A 47 -2.03 -2.49 -14.08
CA LEU A 47 -2.30 -1.10 -13.70
C LEU A 47 -1.43 -0.15 -14.52
N ALA A 48 -2.05 0.78 -15.23
CA ALA A 48 -1.36 1.91 -15.85
C ALA A 48 -1.23 3.05 -14.84
N ALA A 49 -0.05 3.66 -14.77
CA ALA A 49 0.18 4.78 -13.87
C ALA A 49 -0.75 5.96 -14.20
N GLY A 50 -1.40 6.51 -13.18
CA GLY A 50 -2.35 7.62 -13.29
C GLY A 50 -3.79 7.21 -13.63
N THR A 51 -4.02 6.01 -14.15
CA THR A 51 -5.35 5.54 -14.55
C THR A 51 -5.98 4.71 -13.45
N PRO A 52 -7.13 5.12 -12.90
CA PRO A 52 -7.87 4.29 -11.94
C PRO A 52 -8.44 3.04 -12.60
N TYR A 53 -8.42 1.93 -11.85
CA TYR A 53 -9.06 0.69 -12.25
C TYR A 53 -10.05 0.25 -11.16
N THR A 54 -11.27 -0.09 -11.55
CA THR A 54 -12.27 -0.67 -10.64
C THR A 54 -12.34 -2.18 -10.87
N ALA A 55 -11.98 -2.94 -9.85
CA ALA A 55 -12.15 -4.39 -9.83
C ALA A 55 -13.53 -4.74 -9.28
N THR A 56 -14.24 -5.66 -9.95
CA THR A 56 -15.50 -6.22 -9.48
C THR A 56 -15.31 -7.68 -9.15
N LEU A 57 -15.57 -8.05 -7.91
CA LEU A 57 -15.52 -9.40 -7.37
C LEU A 57 -16.96 -9.93 -7.30
N ALA A 58 -17.38 -10.64 -8.34
CA ALA A 58 -18.77 -11.05 -8.53
C ALA A 58 -19.13 -12.30 -7.71
N TYR A 59 -18.14 -13.09 -7.31
CA TYR A 59 -18.36 -14.38 -6.68
C TYR A 59 -17.66 -14.48 -5.32
N PRO A 60 -18.27 -15.15 -4.33
CA PRO A 60 -17.61 -15.47 -3.07
C PRO A 60 -16.28 -16.20 -3.32
N GLY A 61 -15.21 -15.76 -2.63
CA GLY A 61 -13.88 -16.31 -2.79
C GLY A 61 -13.09 -15.80 -4.01
N GLN A 62 -13.69 -14.97 -4.86
CA GLN A 62 -13.00 -14.35 -5.97
C GLN A 62 -11.97 -13.35 -5.48
N SER A 63 -10.76 -13.37 -6.05
CA SER A 63 -9.70 -12.41 -5.78
C SER A 63 -9.38 -11.58 -7.02
N ALA A 64 -8.71 -10.45 -6.83
CA ALA A 64 -8.07 -9.71 -7.91
C ALA A 64 -6.55 -9.89 -7.85
N VAL A 65 -5.92 -10.08 -9.00
CA VAL A 65 -4.47 -10.11 -9.17
C VAL A 65 -4.10 -8.99 -10.13
N LEU A 66 -3.60 -7.90 -9.57
CA LEU A 66 -3.19 -6.72 -10.32
C LEU A 66 -1.67 -6.76 -10.50
N SER A 67 -1.18 -6.27 -11.61
CA SER A 67 0.26 -6.15 -11.85
C SER A 67 0.64 -4.74 -12.26
N PHE A 68 1.91 -4.36 -12.06
CA PHE A 68 2.48 -3.14 -12.60
C PHE A 68 3.98 -3.31 -12.80
N ALA A 69 4.53 -2.62 -13.80
CA ALA A 69 5.96 -2.58 -14.03
C ALA A 69 6.62 -1.43 -13.29
N ALA A 70 7.85 -1.64 -12.83
CA ALA A 70 8.71 -0.61 -12.27
C ALA A 70 10.13 -0.72 -12.81
N THR A 71 10.86 0.40 -12.85
CA THR A 71 12.29 0.46 -13.08
C THR A 71 13.05 0.62 -11.76
N ALA A 72 14.32 0.25 -11.73
CA ALA A 72 15.13 0.37 -10.52
C ALA A 72 15.14 1.81 -9.97
N GLY A 73 15.01 1.94 -8.65
CA GLY A 73 14.99 3.22 -7.95
C GLY A 73 13.66 3.98 -8.02
N GLN A 74 12.69 3.50 -8.78
CA GLN A 74 11.37 4.15 -8.84
C GLN A 74 10.66 4.16 -7.50
N THR A 75 9.84 5.20 -7.32
CA THR A 75 8.88 5.30 -6.22
C THR A 75 7.47 5.36 -6.78
N ARG A 76 6.57 4.56 -6.20
CA ARG A 76 5.15 4.48 -6.56
C ARG A 76 4.28 4.60 -5.32
N ALA A 77 3.07 5.11 -5.48
CA ALA A 77 2.02 4.97 -4.49
C ALA A 77 0.87 4.17 -5.12
N LEU A 78 0.49 3.09 -4.45
CA LEU A 78 -0.69 2.29 -4.79
C LEU A 78 -1.79 2.62 -3.79
N ASN A 79 -2.82 3.30 -4.28
CA ASN A 79 -4.00 3.63 -3.51
C ASN A 79 -5.13 2.64 -3.82
N ILE A 80 -5.73 2.10 -2.77
CA ILE A 80 -6.93 1.27 -2.84
C ILE A 80 -8.03 2.02 -2.10
N ASP A 81 -9.10 2.35 -2.80
CA ASP A 81 -10.22 3.11 -2.26
C ASP A 81 -11.57 2.67 -2.85
N THR A 82 -12.64 3.38 -2.52
CA THR A 82 -14.00 3.13 -3.02
C THR A 82 -14.40 1.66 -2.79
N LEU A 83 -14.26 1.22 -1.53
CA LEU A 83 -14.57 -0.15 -1.12
C LEU A 83 -16.10 -0.30 -0.98
N ASN A 84 -16.73 -0.98 -1.93
CA ASN A 84 -18.18 -1.27 -1.96
C ASN A 84 -18.37 -2.78 -1.86
N LEU A 85 -18.20 -3.33 -0.67
CA LEU A 85 -18.28 -4.77 -0.42
C LEU A 85 -19.58 -5.16 0.29
N THR A 86 -20.03 -6.37 0.04
CA THR A 86 -21.17 -7.00 0.69
C THR A 86 -20.73 -8.35 1.26
N PRO A 87 -20.81 -8.58 2.58
CA PRO A 87 -21.29 -7.65 3.61
C PRO A 87 -20.47 -6.38 3.73
N ALA A 88 -21.09 -5.28 4.16
CA ALA A 88 -20.41 -4.02 4.39
C ALA A 88 -19.29 -4.17 5.46
N ASN A 89 -18.25 -3.37 5.35
CA ASN A 89 -17.06 -3.41 6.23
C ASN A 89 -16.29 -4.75 6.21
N SER A 90 -16.49 -5.58 5.18
CA SER A 90 -15.63 -6.75 4.97
C SER A 90 -14.21 -6.29 4.65
N PRO A 91 -13.18 -6.79 5.34
CA PRO A 91 -11.80 -6.41 5.03
C PRO A 91 -11.37 -6.95 3.66
N LEU A 92 -10.48 -6.20 3.02
CA LEU A 92 -9.65 -6.66 1.91
C LEU A 92 -8.29 -7.09 2.46
N GLU A 93 -7.89 -8.32 2.18
CA GLU A 93 -6.54 -8.81 2.39
C GLU A 93 -5.71 -8.42 1.17
N ILE A 94 -4.78 -7.50 1.34
CA ILE A 94 -3.94 -6.96 0.27
C ILE A 94 -2.50 -7.42 0.51
N GLN A 95 -1.86 -7.96 -0.52
CA GLN A 95 -0.48 -8.39 -0.48
C GLN A 95 0.24 -7.91 -1.74
N ILE A 96 1.42 -7.30 -1.57
CA ILE A 96 2.24 -6.77 -2.65
C ILE A 96 3.54 -7.56 -2.71
N PHE A 97 3.79 -8.16 -3.86
CA PHE A 97 4.97 -8.95 -4.14
C PHE A 97 5.87 -8.24 -5.14
N ASP A 98 7.16 -8.31 -4.91
CA ASP A 98 8.16 -7.81 -5.83
C ASP A 98 8.38 -8.77 -7.03
N PRO A 99 9.23 -8.42 -8.02
CA PRO A 99 9.53 -9.28 -9.16
C PRO A 99 10.17 -10.64 -8.81
N THR A 100 10.70 -10.81 -7.59
CA THR A 100 11.25 -12.09 -7.09
C THR A 100 10.23 -12.93 -6.33
N ASP A 101 8.96 -12.50 -6.35
CA ASP A 101 7.84 -13.10 -5.59
C ASP A 101 7.98 -12.97 -4.06
N THR A 102 8.80 -12.02 -3.60
CA THR A 102 8.93 -11.69 -2.18
C THR A 102 7.82 -10.74 -1.75
N LEU A 103 7.14 -11.05 -0.63
CA LEU A 103 6.15 -10.14 -0.03
C LEU A 103 6.86 -8.92 0.54
N ILE A 104 6.56 -7.74 0.02
CA ILE A 104 7.21 -6.47 0.42
C ILE A 104 6.31 -5.56 1.25
N ASP A 105 5.00 -5.68 1.10
CA ASP A 105 4.02 -4.87 1.85
C ASP A 105 2.65 -5.54 1.81
N GLY A 106 1.74 -5.14 2.71
CA GLY A 106 0.37 -5.64 2.74
C GLY A 106 -0.44 -5.08 3.89
N ALA A 107 -1.75 -5.28 3.82
CA ALA A 107 -2.69 -4.87 4.84
C ALA A 107 -3.96 -5.72 4.80
N SER A 108 -4.62 -5.83 5.96
CA SER A 108 -6.01 -6.24 6.08
C SER A 108 -6.84 -5.02 6.46
N THR A 109 -7.73 -4.56 5.59
CA THR A 109 -8.44 -3.30 5.80
C THR A 109 -9.83 -3.27 5.19
N ALA A 110 -10.77 -2.67 5.92
CA ALA A 110 -12.11 -2.33 5.44
C ALA A 110 -12.26 -0.84 5.05
N ILE A 111 -11.18 -0.07 5.16
CA ILE A 111 -11.12 1.36 4.81
C ILE A 111 -10.05 1.62 3.74
N PRO A 112 -10.12 2.75 3.02
CA PRO A 112 -9.11 3.10 2.03
C PRO A 112 -7.68 3.09 2.60
N VAL A 113 -6.73 2.61 1.79
CA VAL A 113 -5.31 2.51 2.15
C VAL A 113 -4.41 2.93 0.99
N THR A 114 -3.23 3.45 1.31
CA THR A 114 -2.20 3.76 0.32
C THR A 114 -0.87 3.15 0.74
N PHE A 115 -0.31 2.35 -0.15
CA PHE A 115 1.02 1.75 -0.03
C PHE A 115 2.03 2.65 -0.73
N ASN A 116 3.02 3.13 0.02
CA ASN A 116 4.08 3.99 -0.49
C ASN A 116 5.34 3.16 -0.77
N LEU A 117 5.48 2.70 -2.00
CA LEU A 117 6.53 1.80 -2.45
C LEU A 117 7.73 2.63 -2.95
N ARG A 118 8.84 2.55 -2.25
CA ARG A 118 10.06 3.30 -2.55
C ARG A 118 11.21 2.39 -2.99
N ASN A 119 12.12 2.94 -3.77
CA ASN A 119 13.33 2.27 -4.20
C ASN A 119 13.07 0.88 -4.80
N LEU A 120 12.10 0.83 -5.72
CA LEU A 120 11.67 -0.41 -6.35
C LEU A 120 12.79 -1.02 -7.18
N ILE A 121 12.89 -2.34 -7.24
CA ILE A 121 13.74 -3.04 -8.19
C ILE A 121 13.06 -3.10 -9.57
N ALA A 122 13.82 -3.27 -10.62
CA ALA A 122 13.26 -3.40 -11.97
C ALA A 122 12.49 -4.70 -12.13
N GLY A 123 11.30 -4.63 -12.75
CA GLY A 123 10.50 -5.81 -13.06
C GLY A 123 9.00 -5.60 -12.83
N THR A 124 8.25 -6.69 -12.85
CA THR A 124 6.79 -6.69 -12.67
C THR A 124 6.43 -7.05 -11.24
N TYR A 125 5.71 -6.17 -10.60
CA TYR A 125 5.13 -6.34 -9.28
C TYR A 125 3.76 -6.98 -9.39
N ARG A 126 3.38 -7.76 -8.38
CA ARG A 126 2.09 -8.43 -8.28
C ARG A 126 1.38 -8.00 -7.00
N VAL A 127 0.12 -7.59 -7.14
CA VAL A 127 -0.75 -7.20 -6.02
C VAL A 127 -1.91 -8.16 -5.97
N VAL A 128 -2.05 -8.91 -4.89
CA VAL A 128 -3.14 -9.84 -4.68
C VAL A 128 -4.11 -9.25 -3.67
N ILE A 129 -5.37 -9.15 -4.06
CA ILE A 129 -6.43 -8.56 -3.23
C ILE A 129 -7.58 -9.56 -3.15
N ALA A 130 -7.88 -10.01 -1.94
CA ALA A 130 -8.96 -10.94 -1.67
C ALA A 130 -9.86 -10.39 -0.57
N PRO A 131 -11.19 -10.33 -0.76
CA PRO A 131 -12.09 -9.94 0.31
C PRO A 131 -12.16 -11.05 1.37
N SER A 132 -12.31 -10.69 2.64
CA SER A 132 -12.59 -11.65 3.70
C SER A 132 -14.08 -12.02 3.74
N ASN A 133 -14.43 -13.07 4.52
CA ASN A 133 -15.82 -13.45 4.82
C ASN A 133 -16.66 -13.77 3.58
N ALA A 134 -16.07 -14.30 2.52
CA ALA A 134 -16.74 -14.60 1.26
C ALA A 134 -17.47 -13.38 0.66
N ALA A 135 -17.00 -12.17 0.95
CA ALA A 135 -17.62 -10.95 0.47
C ALA A 135 -17.46 -10.79 -1.05
N THR A 136 -18.43 -10.10 -1.64
CA THR A 136 -18.45 -9.73 -3.06
C THR A 136 -18.56 -8.22 -3.18
N GLY A 137 -18.38 -7.66 -4.38
CA GLY A 137 -18.52 -6.23 -4.61
C GLY A 137 -17.37 -5.65 -5.42
N SER A 138 -16.97 -4.41 -5.12
CA SER A 138 -15.93 -3.76 -5.89
C SER A 138 -15.01 -2.90 -5.03
N PHE A 139 -13.83 -2.64 -5.54
CA PHE A 139 -12.88 -1.65 -5.04
C PHE A 139 -12.19 -0.95 -6.21
N ARG A 140 -11.64 0.23 -5.95
CA ARG A 140 -10.85 0.96 -6.94
C ARG A 140 -9.38 0.93 -6.56
N ALA A 141 -8.52 0.61 -7.54
CA ALA A 141 -7.07 0.66 -7.44
C ALA A 141 -6.52 1.78 -8.33
N ARG A 142 -5.57 2.57 -7.82
CA ARG A 142 -4.86 3.59 -8.57
C ARG A 142 -3.38 3.52 -8.27
N LEU A 143 -2.56 3.36 -9.32
CA LEU A 143 -1.11 3.46 -9.24
C LEU A 143 -0.69 4.86 -9.68
N VAL A 144 0.09 5.58 -8.85
CA VAL A 144 0.63 6.90 -9.19
C VAL A 144 2.13 6.95 -8.98
N ALA A 145 2.82 7.89 -9.62
CA ALA A 145 4.21 8.18 -9.34
C ALA A 145 4.36 8.65 -7.88
N GLY A 146 5.40 8.22 -7.19
CA GLY A 146 5.77 8.78 -5.90
C GLY A 146 6.22 10.24 -6.04
N LEU A 147 5.99 11.05 -5.02
CA LEU A 147 6.53 12.40 -4.97
C LEU A 147 8.02 12.32 -4.61
N THR A 148 8.88 12.78 -5.50
CA THR A 148 10.32 12.78 -5.29
C THR A 148 10.93 14.14 -5.60
N GLY A 149 12.14 14.38 -5.13
CA GLY A 149 12.91 15.59 -5.44
C GLY A 149 14.24 15.61 -4.72
N THR A 150 15.07 16.58 -5.11
CA THR A 150 16.33 16.88 -4.44
C THR A 150 16.23 18.24 -3.76
N LEU A 151 16.68 18.30 -2.52
CA LEU A 151 16.72 19.54 -1.72
C LEU A 151 18.13 20.14 -1.82
N SER A 152 18.18 21.44 -2.07
CA SER A 152 19.44 22.20 -2.09
C SER A 152 19.64 22.91 -0.76
N ALA A 153 20.87 22.90 -0.24
CA ALA A 153 21.20 23.53 1.05
C ALA A 153 21.28 25.08 0.99
N ASN A 154 20.79 25.69 -0.08
CA ASN A 154 20.77 27.13 -0.32
C ASN A 154 19.42 27.80 0.05
N GLY A 155 18.51 27.07 0.67
CA GLY A 155 17.19 27.58 1.05
C GLY A 155 16.13 27.56 -0.06
N THR A 156 16.44 27.03 -1.24
CA THR A 156 15.44 26.86 -2.33
C THR A 156 14.34 25.91 -1.88
N LYS A 157 13.09 26.36 -2.01
CA LYS A 157 11.89 25.62 -1.58
C LYS A 157 11.46 24.64 -2.66
N VAL A 158 11.08 23.43 -2.24
CA VAL A 158 10.44 22.44 -3.11
C VAL A 158 8.97 22.30 -2.70
N THR A 159 8.06 22.66 -3.59
CA THR A 159 6.60 22.54 -3.36
C THR A 159 6.07 21.30 -4.06
N LYS A 160 5.30 20.49 -3.36
CA LYS A 160 4.64 19.30 -3.91
C LYS A 160 3.19 19.22 -3.43
N VAL A 161 2.36 18.61 -4.27
CA VAL A 161 0.96 18.33 -3.96
C VAL A 161 0.73 16.83 -4.19
N THR A 162 0.09 16.17 -3.24
CA THR A 162 -0.31 14.76 -3.36
C THR A 162 -1.48 14.63 -4.34
N THR A 163 -1.51 13.56 -5.11
CA THR A 163 -2.55 13.29 -6.11
C THR A 163 -3.53 12.22 -5.67
N VAL A 164 -3.18 11.48 -4.61
CA VAL A 164 -4.06 10.52 -3.94
C VAL A 164 -3.90 10.64 -2.42
N PRO A 165 -4.94 10.35 -1.64
CA PRO A 165 -4.85 10.33 -0.18
C PRO A 165 -3.76 9.38 0.29
N GLY A 166 -3.02 9.74 1.35
CA GLY A 166 -1.95 8.90 1.92
C GLY A 166 -0.66 8.79 1.11
N GLN A 167 -0.54 9.50 -0.02
CA GLN A 167 0.69 9.53 -0.82
C GLN A 167 1.83 10.21 -0.07
N GLY A 168 2.96 9.51 0.07
CA GLY A 168 4.18 10.03 0.68
C GLY A 168 5.10 10.76 -0.32
N GLY A 169 5.94 11.64 0.20
CA GLY A 169 7.02 12.30 -0.54
C GLY A 169 8.39 11.83 -0.07
N TYR A 170 9.32 11.64 -1.01
CA TYR A 170 10.69 11.16 -0.78
C TYR A 170 11.69 12.11 -1.43
N PHE A 171 12.47 12.79 -0.60
CA PHE A 171 13.40 13.81 -1.04
C PHE A 171 14.81 13.45 -0.58
N THR A 172 15.79 13.74 -1.41
CA THR A 172 17.20 13.56 -1.09
C THR A 172 17.90 14.90 -0.94
N PHE A 173 18.95 14.94 -0.17
CA PHE A 173 19.91 16.03 -0.13
C PHE A 173 21.31 15.47 0.06
N ALA A 174 22.31 16.16 -0.48
CA ALA A 174 23.69 15.80 -0.25
C ALA A 174 24.19 16.37 1.08
N GLY A 175 24.90 15.56 1.85
CA GLY A 175 25.53 15.95 3.10
C GLY A 175 26.92 15.36 3.27
N THR A 176 27.79 16.05 3.98
CA THR A 176 29.12 15.56 4.36
C THR A 176 29.13 15.26 5.85
N ALA A 177 29.81 14.20 6.26
CA ALA A 177 29.98 13.87 7.68
C ALA A 177 30.52 15.10 8.45
N GLY A 178 29.98 15.31 9.64
CA GLY A 178 30.33 16.46 10.48
C GLY A 178 29.56 17.75 10.17
N GLN A 179 28.81 17.84 9.07
CA GLN A 179 28.02 19.02 8.74
C GLN A 179 26.71 19.10 9.52
N ASP A 180 26.30 20.34 9.80
CA ASP A 180 24.96 20.66 10.31
C ASP A 180 24.03 21.05 9.16
N ARG A 181 22.75 20.63 9.25
CA ARG A 181 21.70 20.99 8.28
C ARG A 181 20.40 21.31 9.02
N GLY A 182 19.71 22.33 8.52
CA GLY A 182 18.33 22.61 8.92
C GLY A 182 17.36 22.11 7.86
N LEU A 183 16.38 21.33 8.27
CA LEU A 183 15.30 20.87 7.40
C LEU A 183 13.97 21.37 7.94
N GLY A 184 13.22 22.11 7.11
CA GLY A 184 11.90 22.62 7.48
C GLY A 184 10.84 22.19 6.48
N ILE A 185 9.65 21.90 6.99
CA ILE A 185 8.44 21.74 6.18
C ILE A 185 7.45 22.81 6.63
N THR A 186 6.89 23.55 5.67
CA THR A 186 5.98 24.68 5.93
C THR A 186 4.79 24.65 4.99
N ASN A 187 3.75 25.42 5.31
CA ASN A 187 2.53 25.52 4.51
C ASN A 187 1.87 24.14 4.28
N ILE A 188 1.83 23.32 5.33
CA ILE A 188 1.18 22.02 5.29
C ILE A 188 -0.33 22.24 5.25
N VAL A 189 -0.96 21.80 4.17
CA VAL A 189 -2.42 21.76 4.02
C VAL A 189 -2.84 20.32 3.81
N THR A 190 -3.72 19.82 4.66
CA THR A 190 -4.30 18.48 4.58
C THR A 190 -5.78 18.51 4.29
N THR A 191 -6.29 17.57 3.49
CA THR A 191 -7.71 17.41 3.22
C THR A 191 -8.08 15.93 3.40
N PRO A 192 -9.03 15.58 4.29
CA PRO A 192 -9.73 16.46 5.22
C PRO A 192 -8.80 17.07 6.28
N THR A 193 -9.15 18.23 6.84
CA THR A 193 -8.37 18.94 7.84
C THR A 193 -8.27 18.25 9.20
N ALA A 194 -8.99 17.13 9.37
CA ALA A 194 -8.98 16.33 10.60
C ALA A 194 -7.69 15.51 10.81
N VAL A 195 -6.73 15.54 9.88
CA VAL A 195 -5.44 14.86 10.05
C VAL A 195 -4.58 15.63 11.03
N ASN A 196 -4.18 14.95 12.09
CA ASN A 196 -3.53 15.60 13.23
C ASN A 196 -2.04 15.88 13.02
N TYR A 197 -1.34 15.13 12.15
CA TYR A 197 0.10 15.34 11.93
C TYR A 197 0.59 14.80 10.59
N VAL A 198 1.72 15.33 10.14
CA VAL A 198 2.57 14.77 9.08
C VAL A 198 3.86 14.29 9.72
N ASN A 199 4.30 13.08 9.43
CA ASN A 199 5.55 12.53 9.95
C ASN A 199 6.70 12.85 8.99
N LEU A 200 7.65 13.68 9.45
CA LEU A 200 8.89 13.98 8.74
C LEU A 200 10.01 13.10 9.32
N ARG A 201 10.60 12.24 8.48
CA ARG A 201 11.67 11.31 8.85
C ARG A 201 12.87 11.51 7.96
N VAL A 202 14.06 11.49 8.52
CA VAL A 202 15.33 11.58 7.80
C VAL A 202 16.09 10.28 8.00
N PHE A 203 16.60 9.74 6.90
CA PHE A 203 17.38 8.51 6.88
C PHE A 203 18.81 8.81 6.42
N ARG A 204 19.76 8.07 6.95
CA ARG A 204 21.15 8.09 6.56
C ARG A 204 21.37 7.40 5.20
N PRO A 205 22.51 7.59 4.53
CA PRO A 205 22.83 6.86 3.30
C PRO A 205 22.84 5.32 3.45
N ASP A 206 23.13 4.80 4.64
CA ASP A 206 23.08 3.37 4.96
C ASP A 206 21.66 2.83 5.20
N GLY A 207 20.63 3.70 5.13
CA GLY A 207 19.22 3.35 5.35
C GLY A 207 18.77 3.43 6.81
N GLY A 208 19.69 3.64 7.76
CA GLY A 208 19.34 3.84 9.17
C GLY A 208 18.59 5.17 9.40
N MET A 209 17.64 5.18 10.32
CA MET A 209 16.96 6.43 10.69
C MET A 209 17.94 7.39 11.40
N LEU A 210 17.99 8.62 10.93
CA LEU A 210 18.79 9.68 11.54
C LEU A 210 17.97 10.48 12.56
N ASP A 211 16.79 10.97 12.16
CA ASP A 211 15.94 11.80 13.00
C ASP A 211 14.49 11.80 12.50
N SER A 212 13.54 12.23 13.35
CA SER A 212 12.13 12.36 12.98
C SER A 212 11.38 13.38 13.83
N VAL A 213 10.35 13.98 13.24
CA VAL A 213 9.42 14.86 13.96
C VAL A 213 7.99 14.70 13.45
N LEU A 214 7.02 14.80 14.35
CA LEU A 214 5.61 14.91 14.03
C LEU A 214 5.22 16.38 13.88
N CYS A 215 4.81 16.78 12.68
CA CYS A 215 4.36 18.12 12.38
C CYS A 215 2.84 18.19 12.55
N TYR A 216 2.38 18.73 13.66
CA TYR A 216 0.96 18.85 13.95
C TYR A 216 0.35 20.00 13.14
N THR A 217 -0.59 19.69 12.27
CA THR A 217 -1.20 20.65 11.34
C THR A 217 -2.23 21.57 12.02
N SER A 218 -2.73 21.15 13.19
CA SER A 218 -3.72 21.94 13.97
C SER A 218 -3.14 23.10 14.77
N THR A 219 -1.85 23.06 15.08
CA THR A 219 -1.21 24.04 15.97
C THR A 219 -0.16 24.91 15.29
N LEU A 220 0.54 24.36 14.30
CA LEU A 220 1.59 25.06 13.56
C LEU A 220 1.54 24.67 12.09
N PRO A 221 1.63 25.64 11.15
CA PRO A 221 1.61 25.36 9.71
C PRO A 221 2.90 24.71 9.20
N GLY A 222 3.78 24.22 10.08
CA GLY A 222 5.04 23.60 9.75
C GLY A 222 5.85 23.16 10.96
N CYS A 223 6.96 22.50 10.68
CA CYS A 223 7.93 22.08 11.69
C CYS A 223 9.34 22.02 11.10
N ALA A 224 10.36 21.82 11.94
CA ALA A 224 11.75 21.76 11.52
C ALA A 224 12.53 20.70 12.30
N LEU A 225 13.58 20.19 11.67
CA LEU A 225 14.62 19.36 12.26
C LEU A 225 15.98 20.07 12.14
N ALA A 226 16.75 20.06 13.20
CA ALA A 226 18.14 20.50 13.21
C ALA A 226 19.03 19.25 13.17
N LEU A 227 19.45 18.84 11.98
CA LEU A 227 20.35 17.72 11.76
C LEU A 227 21.77 18.15 12.10
N ARG A 228 22.28 17.76 13.25
CA ARG A 228 23.61 18.14 13.73
C ARG A 228 24.60 17.04 13.52
N ASN A 229 25.83 17.42 13.11
CA ASN A 229 26.95 16.51 12.97
C ASN A 229 26.58 15.26 12.17
N LEU A 230 26.22 15.43 10.88
CA LEU A 230 25.82 14.30 10.03
C LEU A 230 26.80 13.16 10.18
N PRO A 231 26.36 11.93 10.48
CA PRO A 231 27.28 10.83 10.81
C PRO A 231 27.99 10.24 9.59
N LEU A 232 27.43 10.43 8.38
CA LEU A 232 27.93 9.86 7.13
C LEU A 232 27.86 10.89 6.00
N THR A 233 28.77 10.78 5.05
CA THR A 233 28.72 11.49 3.77
C THR A 233 27.85 10.74 2.78
N GLY A 234 26.95 11.46 2.05
CA GLY A 234 26.06 10.87 1.05
C GLY A 234 25.14 11.88 0.36
#